data_1f13ded0100a76db8d1b25d7a73f1cb8
#
_entry.id   1f13ded0100a76db8d1b25d7a73f1cb8
#
_cell.length_a   1.000
_cell.length_b   1.000
_cell.length_c   1.000
_cell.angle_alpha   90.00
_cell.angle_beta   90.00
_cell.angle_gamma   90.00
#
_symmetry.space_group_name_H-M   'P 1'
#
loop_
_entity.id
_entity.type
_entity.pdbx_description
1 polymer ?
#
loop_
_entity_poly.entity_id
_entity_poly.type
_entity_poly.pdbx_seq_one_letter_code
_entity_poly.pdbx_strand_id
1 'polypeptide(L)'
;MSSKIILDQDAINESDFEGSRILGITAPIKNYQFCILLNQYMGFEFRFNPNHEIALKRKNRTYYFSMYEGYEPNTTIGHFVYHNQFDGEYLLPELKHMDFIWWIRGEWIEDEKVKDILYTIRNIKGVQLVAELTPDQIKNKGHLIFE
;
A
#
# COMPACT_ATOMS: atom_id res chain seq x y z
N MET A 1 12.06 22.22 16.25
CA MET A 1 11.13 21.10 16.32
C MET A 1 11.07 20.29 15.02
N SER A 2 11.00 20.96 13.89
CA SER A 2 10.86 20.29 12.60
C SER A 2 11.99 19.32 12.26
N SER A 3 13.27 19.72 12.46
CA SER A 3 14.40 18.86 12.11
C SER A 3 14.45 17.59 12.98
N LYS A 4 14.14 17.72 14.27
CA LYS A 4 14.12 16.57 15.17
C LYS A 4 12.98 15.61 14.83
N ILE A 5 11.82 16.17 14.47
CA ILE A 5 10.68 15.35 14.06
C ILE A 5 11.00 14.60 12.77
N ILE A 6 11.68 15.25 11.82
CA ILE A 6 12.07 14.60 10.56
C ILE A 6 13.01 13.42 10.81
N LEU A 7 13.99 13.58 11.69
CA LEU A 7 14.91 12.48 12.02
C LEU A 7 14.19 11.34 12.70
N ASP A 8 13.28 11.64 13.62
CA ASP A 8 12.47 10.61 14.29
C ASP A 8 11.56 9.90 13.29
N GLN A 9 11.02 10.64 12.33
CA GLN A 9 10.16 10.10 11.29
C GLN A 9 10.94 9.10 10.42
N ASP A 10 12.16 9.41 10.03
CA ASP A 10 12.98 8.50 9.22
C ASP A 10 13.27 7.20 9.98
N ALA A 11 13.61 7.29 11.27
CA ALA A 11 13.85 6.12 12.09
C ALA A 11 12.58 5.27 12.25
N ILE A 12 11.45 5.91 12.45
CA ILE A 12 10.16 5.24 12.55
C ILE A 12 9.82 4.54 11.24
N ASN A 13 10.06 5.20 10.10
CA ASN A 13 9.79 4.64 8.79
C ASN A 13 10.54 3.34 8.56
N GLU A 14 11.84 3.32 8.88
CA GLU A 14 12.64 2.11 8.74
C GLU A 14 12.13 0.99 9.65
N SER A 15 11.82 1.31 10.89
CA SER A 15 11.28 0.35 11.85
C SER A 15 9.94 -0.22 11.37
N ASP A 16 9.08 0.65 10.82
CA ASP A 16 7.76 0.23 10.33
C ASP A 16 7.84 -0.74 9.17
N PHE A 17 8.91 -0.65 8.36
CA PHE A 17 9.06 -1.52 7.19
C PHE A 17 9.80 -2.81 7.48
N GLU A 18 10.43 -2.92 8.65
CA GLU A 18 11.14 -4.14 9.00
C GLU A 18 10.18 -5.30 9.15
N GLY A 19 10.49 -6.42 8.47
CA GLY A 19 9.66 -7.61 8.50
C GLY A 19 8.39 -7.53 7.68
N SER A 20 8.06 -6.36 7.15
CA SER A 20 6.89 -6.18 6.30
C SER A 20 7.25 -6.43 4.83
N ARG A 21 6.22 -6.54 3.99
CA ARG A 21 6.40 -6.80 2.56
C ARG A 21 5.52 -5.83 1.77
N ILE A 22 6.01 -5.43 0.62
CA ILE A 22 5.29 -4.48 -0.24
C ILE A 22 5.14 -5.07 -1.63
N LEU A 23 3.93 -4.99 -2.17
CA LEU A 23 3.60 -5.48 -3.51
C LEU A 23 3.19 -4.30 -4.38
N GLY A 24 3.51 -4.40 -5.67
CA GLY A 24 3.03 -3.45 -6.67
C GLY A 24 2.09 -4.14 -7.62
N ILE A 25 1.01 -3.47 -8.00
CA ILE A 25 -0.04 -4.06 -8.83
C ILE A 25 -0.35 -3.13 -9.98
N THR A 26 -0.29 -3.68 -11.19
CA THR A 26 -0.78 -3.00 -12.39
C THR A 26 -2.14 -3.58 -12.73
N ALA A 27 -3.17 -2.79 -12.54
CA ALA A 27 -4.56 -3.19 -12.80
C ALA A 27 -5.36 -1.94 -13.12
N PRO A 28 -5.72 -1.71 -14.38
CA PRO A 28 -6.48 -0.51 -14.77
C PRO A 28 -7.94 -0.64 -14.35
N ILE A 29 -8.15 -0.78 -13.05
CA ILE A 29 -9.45 -0.97 -12.41
C ILE A 29 -9.65 0.21 -11.48
N LYS A 30 -10.88 0.68 -11.40
CA LYS A 30 -11.19 1.78 -10.48
C LYS A 30 -10.96 1.32 -9.04
N ASN A 31 -10.53 2.26 -8.23
CA ASN A 31 -10.17 2.09 -6.83
C ASN A 31 -11.24 1.27 -6.06
N TYR A 32 -12.51 1.70 -6.11
CA TYR A 32 -13.56 1.00 -5.38
C TYR A 32 -13.86 -0.39 -5.95
N GLN A 33 -13.70 -0.57 -7.26
CA GLN A 33 -13.90 -1.89 -7.90
C GLN A 33 -12.84 -2.88 -7.45
N PHE A 34 -11.61 -2.43 -7.32
CA PHE A 34 -10.52 -3.28 -6.85
C PHE A 34 -10.77 -3.71 -5.40
N CYS A 35 -11.25 -2.80 -4.56
CA CYS A 35 -11.63 -3.13 -3.18
C CYS A 35 -12.70 -4.22 -3.13
N ILE A 36 -13.72 -4.11 -3.97
CA ILE A 36 -14.78 -5.12 -4.05
C ILE A 36 -14.24 -6.48 -4.45
N LEU A 37 -13.35 -6.49 -5.46
CA LEU A 37 -12.73 -7.74 -5.93
C LEU A 37 -11.88 -8.37 -4.84
N LEU A 38 -11.13 -7.58 -4.09
CA LEU A 38 -10.34 -8.10 -2.98
C LEU A 38 -11.23 -8.77 -1.93
N ASN A 39 -12.37 -8.17 -1.64
CA ASN A 39 -13.31 -8.74 -0.68
C ASN A 39 -13.87 -10.08 -1.14
N GLN A 40 -13.94 -10.30 -2.45
CA GLN A 40 -14.39 -11.56 -3.01
C GLN A 40 -13.30 -12.63 -2.99
N TYR A 41 -12.04 -12.26 -3.16
CA TYR A 41 -10.93 -13.20 -3.37
C TYR A 41 -10.10 -13.48 -2.14
N MET A 42 -9.96 -12.51 -1.23
CA MET A 42 -8.99 -12.62 -0.12
C MET A 42 -9.56 -13.31 1.13
N GLY A 43 -10.86 -13.45 1.24
CA GLY A 43 -11.47 -14.13 2.38
C GLY A 43 -11.57 -13.30 3.65
N PHE A 44 -11.24 -12.01 3.59
CA PHE A 44 -11.47 -11.05 4.67
C PHE A 44 -11.80 -9.69 4.06
N GLU A 45 -12.38 -8.82 4.87
CA GLU A 45 -12.94 -7.57 4.39
C GLU A 45 -11.91 -6.45 4.31
N PHE A 46 -11.89 -5.77 3.17
CA PHE A 46 -11.17 -4.51 2.99
C PHE A 46 -12.18 -3.37 3.02
N ARG A 47 -11.82 -2.28 3.67
CA ARG A 47 -12.67 -1.09 3.72
C ARG A 47 -11.85 0.18 3.77
N PHE A 48 -12.43 1.26 3.29
CA PHE A 48 -11.83 2.57 3.40
C PHE A 48 -11.90 3.03 4.85
N ASN A 49 -10.80 3.66 5.30
CA ASN A 49 -10.76 4.30 6.62
C ASN A 49 -10.50 5.78 6.42
N PRO A 50 -11.48 6.65 6.64
CA PRO A 50 -11.30 8.08 6.40
C PRO A 50 -10.23 8.72 7.28
N ASN A 51 -9.86 8.07 8.38
CA ASN A 51 -8.80 8.57 9.27
C ASN A 51 -7.39 8.23 8.78
N HIS A 52 -7.26 7.40 7.76
CA HIS A 52 -5.97 6.93 7.25
C HIS A 52 -5.67 7.41 5.83
N GLU A 53 -6.32 8.45 5.40
CA GLU A 53 -6.07 9.02 4.08
C GLU A 53 -4.68 9.65 4.02
N ILE A 54 -3.98 9.45 2.90
CA ILE A 54 -2.65 10.02 2.68
C ILE A 54 -2.79 11.37 1.99
N ALA A 55 -2.24 12.41 2.62
CA ALA A 55 -2.26 13.76 2.06
C ALA A 55 -0.84 14.21 1.76
N LEU A 56 -0.58 14.60 0.51
CA LEU A 56 0.72 15.13 0.10
C LEU A 56 0.55 16.52 -0.49
N LYS A 57 1.41 17.45 -0.07
CA LYS A 57 1.45 18.79 -0.62
C LYS A 57 2.47 18.89 -1.74
N ARG A 58 2.03 19.38 -2.89
CA ARG A 58 2.90 19.64 -4.04
C ARG A 58 2.38 20.87 -4.79
N LYS A 59 3.28 21.80 -5.13
CA LYS A 59 2.93 23.00 -5.94
C LYS A 59 1.77 23.79 -5.32
N ASN A 60 1.80 24.00 -4.01
CA ASN A 60 0.78 24.75 -3.27
C ASN A 60 -0.61 24.10 -3.28
N ARG A 61 -0.66 22.81 -3.58
CA ARG A 61 -1.91 22.05 -3.60
C ARG A 61 -1.74 20.78 -2.78
N THR A 62 -2.82 20.34 -2.13
CA THR A 62 -2.84 19.09 -1.39
C THR A 62 -3.51 18.01 -2.23
N TYR A 63 -2.82 16.87 -2.37
CA TYR A 63 -3.33 15.71 -3.09
C TYR A 63 -3.66 14.62 -2.08
N TYR A 64 -4.84 14.03 -2.20
CA TYR A 64 -5.34 13.02 -1.28
C TYR A 64 -5.38 11.67 -1.97
N PHE A 65 -4.58 10.72 -1.48
CA PHE A 65 -4.49 9.39 -2.07
C PHE A 65 -5.33 8.43 -1.24
N SER A 66 -6.24 7.74 -1.91
CA SER A 66 -7.13 6.78 -1.27
C SER A 66 -6.36 5.56 -0.81
N MET A 67 -6.72 5.04 0.35
CA MET A 67 -6.24 3.75 0.80
C MET A 67 -7.37 3.00 1.48
N TYR A 68 -7.30 1.71 1.46
CA TYR A 68 -8.21 0.86 2.22
C TYR A 68 -7.42 -0.24 2.91
N GLU A 69 -7.99 -0.80 3.95
CA GLU A 69 -7.29 -1.71 4.82
C GLU A 69 -8.12 -2.94 5.11
N GLY A 70 -7.44 -4.07 5.29
CA GLY A 70 -8.06 -5.32 5.68
C GLY A 70 -7.18 -6.02 6.69
N TYR A 71 -7.78 -6.70 7.65
CA TYR A 71 -7.05 -7.38 8.70
C TYR A 71 -7.37 -8.87 8.67
N GLU A 72 -6.32 -9.69 8.71
CA GLU A 72 -6.50 -11.15 8.73
C GLU A 72 -7.04 -11.57 10.09
N PRO A 73 -8.13 -12.34 10.14
CA PRO A 73 -8.72 -12.78 11.40
C PRO A 73 -7.72 -13.59 12.24
N ASN A 74 -7.74 -13.35 13.54
CA ASN A 74 -6.91 -14.08 14.52
C ASN A 74 -5.41 -13.89 14.35
N THR A 75 -4.99 -12.82 13.69
CA THR A 75 -3.57 -12.46 13.54
C THR A 75 -3.40 -10.98 13.79
N THR A 76 -2.14 -10.53 13.82
CA THR A 76 -1.81 -9.10 13.88
C THR A 76 -1.52 -8.54 12.49
N ILE A 77 -1.75 -9.33 11.44
CA ILE A 77 -1.41 -8.93 10.07
C ILE A 77 -2.47 -8.00 9.50
N GLY A 78 -2.02 -6.82 9.07
CA GLY A 78 -2.84 -5.86 8.36
C GLY A 78 -2.36 -5.69 6.92
N HIS A 79 -3.30 -5.50 6.02
CA HIS A 79 -3.06 -5.25 4.61
C HIS A 79 -3.55 -3.86 4.27
N PHE A 80 -2.68 -3.03 3.69
CA PHE A 80 -2.97 -1.64 3.37
C PHE A 80 -2.75 -1.43 1.89
N VAL A 81 -3.82 -1.08 1.17
CA VAL A 81 -3.78 -0.93 -0.28
C VAL A 81 -3.95 0.54 -0.62
N TYR A 82 -2.98 1.10 -1.31
CA TYR A 82 -2.93 2.51 -1.68
C TYR A 82 -3.17 2.65 -3.17
N HIS A 83 -4.08 3.55 -3.54
CA HIS A 83 -4.23 3.92 -4.94
C HIS A 83 -3.10 4.89 -5.29
N ASN A 84 -2.24 4.51 -6.21
CA ASN A 84 -0.99 5.23 -6.48
C ASN A 84 -1.18 6.52 -7.28
N GLN A 85 -2.40 6.92 -7.58
CA GLN A 85 -2.68 8.11 -8.38
C GLN A 85 -3.85 8.89 -7.84
N PHE A 86 -3.72 10.21 -7.89
CA PHE A 86 -4.83 11.12 -7.64
C PHE A 86 -4.63 12.38 -8.46
N ASP A 87 -5.61 12.68 -9.33
CA ASP A 87 -5.65 13.95 -10.09
C ASP A 87 -4.33 14.26 -10.81
N GLY A 88 -3.77 13.26 -11.46
CA GLY A 88 -2.56 13.41 -12.26
C GLY A 88 -1.25 13.27 -11.49
N GLU A 89 -1.31 13.16 -10.15
CA GLU A 89 -0.12 12.98 -9.32
C GLU A 89 -0.03 11.56 -8.78
N TYR A 90 1.18 11.13 -8.46
CA TYR A 90 1.44 9.79 -7.96
C TYR A 90 1.90 9.81 -6.51
N LEU A 91 1.40 8.87 -5.72
CA LEU A 91 1.87 8.67 -4.35
C LEU A 91 3.34 8.26 -4.35
N LEU A 92 3.69 7.31 -5.20
CA LEU A 92 5.06 6.87 -5.43
C LEU A 92 5.41 7.12 -6.90
N PRO A 93 5.95 8.30 -7.24
CA PRO A 93 6.26 8.65 -8.63
C PRO A 93 7.27 7.71 -9.29
N GLU A 94 8.14 7.11 -8.50
CA GLU A 94 9.13 6.14 -8.99
C GLU A 94 8.46 4.85 -9.49
N LEU A 95 7.17 4.64 -9.18
CA LEU A 95 6.41 3.44 -9.55
C LEU A 95 5.15 3.80 -10.33
N LYS A 96 5.28 4.69 -11.31
CA LYS A 96 4.14 5.19 -12.10
C LYS A 96 3.35 4.10 -12.80
N HIS A 97 4.01 3.00 -13.15
CA HIS A 97 3.37 1.87 -13.84
C HIS A 97 2.54 1.00 -12.91
N MET A 98 2.63 1.23 -11.59
CA MET A 98 1.83 0.51 -10.62
C MET A 98 0.59 1.33 -10.26
N ASP A 99 -0.57 0.73 -10.41
CA ASP A 99 -1.84 1.38 -10.08
C ASP A 99 -2.13 1.33 -8.59
N PHE A 100 -1.69 0.25 -7.93
CA PHE A 100 -1.90 0.05 -6.50
C PHE A 100 -0.62 -0.40 -5.84
N ILE A 101 -0.41 0.05 -4.61
CA ILE A 101 0.70 -0.36 -3.76
C ILE A 101 0.07 -1.06 -2.54
N TRP A 102 0.57 -2.23 -2.20
CA TRP A 102 -0.01 -3.08 -1.16
C TRP A 102 1.05 -3.36 -0.10
N TRP A 103 0.81 -2.92 1.12
CA TRP A 103 1.75 -3.07 2.23
C TRP A 103 1.17 -4.08 3.23
N ILE A 104 1.93 -5.13 3.52
CA ILE A 104 1.56 -6.18 4.47
C ILE A 104 2.44 -6.01 5.69
N ARG A 105 1.83 -5.79 6.85
CA ARG A 105 2.58 -5.52 8.08
C ARG A 105 1.85 -6.07 9.30
N GLY A 106 2.52 -5.98 10.48
CA GLY A 106 1.93 -6.34 11.76
C GLY A 106 2.70 -7.42 12.48
N GLU A 107 3.32 -8.31 11.74
CA GLU A 107 4.23 -9.32 12.24
C GLU A 107 5.20 -9.69 11.12
N TRP A 108 6.15 -10.56 11.39
CA TRP A 108 7.08 -10.99 10.33
C TRP A 108 6.32 -11.74 9.25
N ILE A 109 6.45 -11.29 8.01
CA ILE A 109 5.70 -11.85 6.88
C ILE A 109 6.57 -12.86 6.15
N GLU A 110 6.13 -14.12 6.17
CA GLU A 110 6.86 -15.23 5.56
C GLU A 110 6.72 -15.24 4.03
N ASP A 111 7.72 -15.85 3.36
CA ASP A 111 7.71 -15.97 1.90
C ASP A 111 6.48 -16.73 1.39
N GLU A 112 6.07 -17.79 2.10
CA GLU A 112 4.90 -18.57 1.72
C GLU A 112 3.62 -17.72 1.67
N LYS A 113 3.45 -16.85 2.66
CA LYS A 113 2.30 -15.96 2.71
C LYS A 113 2.31 -15.03 1.50
N VAL A 114 3.46 -14.47 1.16
CA VAL A 114 3.59 -13.57 0.01
C VAL A 114 3.26 -14.30 -1.28
N LYS A 115 3.76 -15.52 -1.44
CA LYS A 115 3.48 -16.34 -2.62
C LYS A 115 1.98 -16.59 -2.78
N ASP A 116 1.30 -16.92 -1.69
CA ASP A 116 -0.14 -17.19 -1.71
C ASP A 116 -0.92 -15.93 -2.09
N ILE A 117 -0.53 -14.79 -1.55
CA ILE A 117 -1.17 -13.52 -1.85
C ILE A 117 -0.94 -13.14 -3.32
N LEU A 118 0.30 -13.25 -3.80
CA LEU A 118 0.63 -12.98 -5.20
C LEU A 118 -0.19 -13.86 -6.14
N TYR A 119 -0.32 -15.14 -5.81
CA TYR A 119 -1.11 -16.07 -6.61
C TYR A 119 -2.58 -15.65 -6.65
N THR A 120 -3.15 -15.31 -5.50
CA THR A 120 -4.55 -14.88 -5.42
C THR A 120 -4.79 -13.62 -6.23
N ILE A 121 -3.93 -12.60 -6.07
CA ILE A 121 -4.08 -11.34 -6.79
C ILE A 121 -3.93 -11.55 -8.29
N ARG A 122 -2.97 -12.37 -8.70
CA ARG A 122 -2.72 -12.64 -10.11
C ARG A 122 -3.93 -13.25 -10.81
N ASN A 123 -4.77 -13.95 -10.08
CA ASN A 123 -5.98 -14.57 -10.63
C ASN A 123 -7.20 -13.66 -10.62
N ILE A 124 -7.10 -12.45 -10.10
CA ILE A 124 -8.18 -11.48 -10.14
C ILE A 124 -8.31 -10.94 -11.56
N LYS A 125 -9.51 -11.00 -12.11
CA LYS A 125 -9.77 -10.48 -13.45
C LYS A 125 -9.47 -8.98 -13.51
N GLY A 126 -8.66 -8.58 -14.48
CA GLY A 126 -8.27 -7.19 -14.66
C GLY A 126 -6.88 -6.87 -14.12
N VAL A 127 -6.30 -7.75 -13.31
CA VAL A 127 -4.91 -7.59 -12.86
C VAL A 127 -3.98 -8.00 -13.99
N GLN A 128 -3.13 -7.06 -14.42
CA GLN A 128 -2.17 -7.29 -15.49
C GLN A 128 -0.82 -7.76 -14.97
N LEU A 129 -0.43 -7.24 -13.81
CA LEU A 129 0.87 -7.54 -13.21
C LEU A 129 0.77 -7.38 -11.71
N VAL A 130 1.37 -8.29 -10.98
CA VAL A 130 1.62 -8.14 -9.55
C VAL A 130 3.02 -8.66 -9.25
N ALA A 131 3.76 -7.92 -8.45
CA ALA A 131 5.13 -8.29 -8.09
C ALA A 131 5.47 -7.77 -6.71
N GLU A 132 6.31 -8.50 -6.02
CA GLU A 132 6.86 -7.99 -4.76
C GLU A 132 7.91 -6.92 -5.09
N LEU A 133 7.87 -5.81 -4.36
CA LEU A 133 8.80 -4.70 -4.53
C LEU A 133 9.92 -4.81 -3.51
N THR A 134 11.15 -4.58 -3.95
CA THR A 134 12.29 -4.53 -3.05
C THR A 134 12.40 -3.13 -2.45
N PRO A 135 13.03 -2.98 -1.27
CA PRO A 135 13.21 -1.64 -0.68
C PRO A 135 13.91 -0.65 -1.61
N ASP A 136 14.81 -1.14 -2.47
CA ASP A 136 15.57 -0.28 -3.41
C ASP A 136 14.67 0.37 -4.44
N GLN A 137 13.54 -0.23 -4.76
CA GLN A 137 12.61 0.28 -5.76
C GLN A 137 11.72 1.40 -5.22
N ILE A 138 11.68 1.57 -3.89
CA ILE A 138 10.78 2.53 -3.26
C ILE A 138 11.61 3.62 -2.59
N LYS A 139 11.64 4.80 -3.20
CA LYS A 139 12.39 5.94 -2.68
C LYS A 139 11.60 6.74 -1.66
N ASN A 140 10.29 6.78 -1.82
CA ASN A 140 9.40 7.60 -1.00
C ASN A 140 8.56 6.75 -0.04
N LYS A 141 9.19 5.79 0.64
CA LYS A 141 8.50 4.89 1.58
C LYS A 141 7.68 5.63 2.64
N GLY A 142 8.17 6.77 3.08
CA GLY A 142 7.48 7.57 4.08
C GLY A 142 6.07 8.00 3.66
N HIS A 143 5.81 8.05 2.35
CA HIS A 143 4.49 8.40 1.84
C HIS A 143 3.43 7.34 2.19
N LEU A 144 3.85 6.13 2.53
CA LEU A 144 2.93 5.04 2.89
C LEU A 144 2.53 5.08 4.36
N ILE A 145 3.24 5.86 5.17
CA ILE A 145 2.95 5.97 6.60
C ILE A 145 1.71 6.83 6.81
N PHE A 146 0.77 6.33 7.58
CA PHE A 146 -0.45 7.05 7.95
C PHE A 146 -0.60 7.07 9.47
N GLU A 147 -1.40 7.99 9.94
CA GLU A 147 -1.65 8.15 11.38
C GLU A 147 -3.11 7.91 11.74
#